data_7c1b54aa2ef0e95db7694da3d0f80901
#
_entry.id   7c1b54aa2ef0e95db7694da3d0f80901
#
_cell.length_a   1.000
_cell.length_b   1.000
_cell.length_c   1.000
_cell.angle_alpha   90.00
_cell.angle_beta   90.00
_cell.angle_gamma   90.00
#
_symmetry.space_group_name_H-M   'P 1'
#
loop_
_entity.id
_entity.type
_entity.pdbx_description
1 polymer ?
#
loop_
_entity_poly.entity_id
_entity_poly.type
_entity_poly.pdbx_seq_one_letter_code
_entity_poly.pdbx_strand_id
1 'polypeptide(L)'
;GWDKNFNVWDVFIVGGSPDVISVTPDTPYKSLKDLIEAAKAKPGSIKAAASGAGSIHHLNLLAVENGSGADFNFIPYKGSAPSQNAAMAGEVQVVVTSLAEQQQLLRGGKLRALAMLIPEPFEVEGLGTIPSSFDSYPGLSKYLPISQAIGFAVPADVPKERKAVLVDAFNKAMATDKVKSWAKENYYLLSGKTGAESRQVFDALQSNFAWTLWELKAAKVNPEKLGIPKP
;
A
#
# COMPACT_ATOMS: atom_id res chain seq x y z
N GLY A 1 -10.16 20.32 7.07
CA GLY A 1 -9.19 19.69 6.20
C GLY A 1 -7.79 20.13 6.51
N TRP A 2 -6.84 19.34 6.12
CA TRP A 2 -5.42 19.65 6.23
C TRP A 2 -5.02 20.58 5.07
N ASP A 3 -4.66 21.81 5.39
CA ASP A 3 -4.27 22.83 4.41
C ASP A 3 -2.77 23.19 4.47
N LYS A 4 -2.03 22.51 5.36
CA LYS A 4 -0.60 22.69 5.54
C LYS A 4 0.18 21.71 4.68
N ASN A 5 1.22 22.20 4.02
CA ASN A 5 2.16 21.33 3.36
C ASN A 5 3.02 20.56 4.38
N PHE A 6 3.73 19.53 3.93
CA PHE A 6 4.58 18.70 4.80
C PHE A 6 5.76 19.45 5.44
N ASN A 7 6.01 20.72 5.06
CA ASN A 7 7.14 21.51 5.59
C ASN A 7 7.01 21.82 7.10
N VAL A 8 5.83 21.60 7.69
CA VAL A 8 5.63 21.77 9.13
C VAL A 8 6.02 20.54 9.95
N TRP A 9 6.51 19.47 9.30
CA TRP A 9 6.89 18.22 9.94
C TRP A 9 8.26 17.74 9.50
N ASP A 10 9.03 17.21 10.43
CA ASP A 10 10.21 16.37 10.18
C ASP A 10 9.81 14.91 10.37
N VAL A 11 9.95 14.12 9.32
CA VAL A 11 9.44 12.74 9.27
C VAL A 11 10.58 11.74 9.36
N PHE A 12 10.31 10.66 10.12
CA PHE A 12 11.19 9.52 10.32
C PHE A 12 10.50 8.29 9.74
N ILE A 13 11.01 7.75 8.64
CA ILE A 13 10.40 6.61 7.95
C ILE A 13 11.07 5.33 8.41
N VAL A 14 10.35 4.51 9.16
CA VAL A 14 10.81 3.16 9.54
C VAL A 14 10.86 2.26 8.31
N GLY A 15 9.80 2.27 7.50
CA GLY A 15 9.68 1.43 6.31
C GLY A 15 8.24 1.30 5.86
N GLY A 16 7.93 0.22 5.16
CA GLY A 16 6.57 -0.12 4.74
C GLY A 16 6.46 -1.59 4.38
N SER A 17 5.26 -2.12 4.39
CA SER A 17 4.98 -3.46 3.89
C SER A 17 4.30 -3.36 2.53
N PRO A 18 4.71 -4.14 1.53
CA PRO A 18 4.08 -4.13 0.21
C PRO A 18 2.64 -4.63 0.28
N ASP A 19 1.80 -4.09 -0.58
CA ASP A 19 0.42 -4.56 -0.67
C ASP A 19 0.32 -5.89 -1.41
N VAL A 20 -0.65 -6.69 -0.98
CA VAL A 20 -1.04 -7.95 -1.59
C VAL A 20 -2.53 -7.91 -1.93
N ILE A 21 -2.88 -8.38 -3.13
CA ILE A 21 -4.28 -8.64 -3.49
C ILE A 21 -4.62 -10.07 -3.15
N SER A 22 -5.64 -10.24 -2.34
CA SER A 22 -6.10 -11.55 -1.85
C SER A 22 -7.60 -11.72 -2.03
N VAL A 23 -8.04 -12.97 -2.03
CA VAL A 23 -9.45 -13.35 -2.14
C VAL A 23 -9.86 -14.30 -1.02
N THR A 24 -11.16 -14.43 -0.78
CA THR A 24 -11.68 -15.46 0.11
C THR A 24 -11.48 -16.85 -0.49
N PRO A 25 -11.19 -17.88 0.31
CA PRO A 25 -10.83 -19.22 -0.21
C PRO A 25 -11.92 -19.92 -1.03
N ASP A 26 -13.18 -19.57 -0.77
CA ASP A 26 -14.37 -20.11 -1.45
C ASP A 26 -14.60 -19.56 -2.86
N THR A 27 -13.89 -18.48 -3.23
CA THR A 27 -13.96 -17.95 -4.58
C THR A 27 -13.26 -18.85 -5.60
N PRO A 28 -13.70 -18.85 -6.88
CA PRO A 28 -13.09 -19.68 -7.93
C PRO A 28 -11.71 -19.18 -8.37
N TYR A 29 -11.30 -17.98 -7.95
CA TYR A 29 -10.07 -17.33 -8.41
C TYR A 29 -8.83 -17.97 -7.78
N LYS A 30 -7.94 -18.55 -8.60
CA LYS A 30 -6.69 -19.19 -8.17
C LYS A 30 -5.46 -18.35 -8.50
N SER A 31 -5.60 -17.38 -9.39
CA SER A 31 -4.56 -16.46 -9.83
C SER A 31 -5.10 -15.04 -9.98
N LEU A 32 -4.20 -14.07 -10.08
CA LEU A 32 -4.58 -12.69 -10.41
C LEU A 32 -5.28 -12.64 -11.78
N LYS A 33 -4.84 -13.46 -12.73
CA LYS A 33 -5.44 -13.53 -14.06
C LYS A 33 -6.91 -13.97 -13.99
N ASP A 34 -7.23 -15.02 -13.23
CA ASP A 34 -8.61 -15.49 -13.08
C ASP A 34 -9.52 -14.39 -12.54
N LEU A 35 -9.03 -13.67 -11.52
CA LEU A 35 -9.76 -12.57 -10.91
C LEU A 35 -10.03 -11.43 -11.90
N ILE A 36 -8.97 -10.99 -12.60
CA ILE A 36 -9.05 -9.87 -13.54
C ILE A 36 -9.98 -10.22 -14.73
N GLU A 37 -9.85 -11.40 -15.30
CA GLU A 37 -10.72 -11.81 -16.43
C GLU A 37 -12.18 -11.93 -15.99
N ALA A 38 -12.44 -12.39 -14.77
CA ALA A 38 -13.80 -12.39 -14.23
C ALA A 38 -14.36 -10.98 -14.02
N ALA A 39 -13.54 -10.05 -13.50
CA ALA A 39 -13.92 -8.64 -13.32
C ALA A 39 -14.20 -7.95 -14.65
N LYS A 40 -13.42 -8.24 -15.70
CA LYS A 40 -13.66 -7.73 -17.06
C LYS A 40 -14.93 -8.30 -17.68
N ALA A 41 -15.18 -9.59 -17.47
CA ALA A 41 -16.36 -10.25 -18.04
C ALA A 41 -17.67 -9.72 -17.44
N LYS A 42 -17.65 -9.29 -16.18
CA LYS A 42 -18.81 -8.73 -15.47
C LYS A 42 -18.39 -7.52 -14.63
N PRO A 43 -18.22 -6.33 -15.24
CA PRO A 43 -17.79 -5.13 -14.55
C PRO A 43 -18.65 -4.81 -13.32
N GLY A 44 -18.04 -4.41 -12.21
CA GLY A 44 -18.69 -4.06 -10.97
C GLY A 44 -19.35 -5.22 -10.20
N SER A 45 -19.24 -6.47 -10.67
CA SER A 45 -19.89 -7.63 -10.01
C SER A 45 -19.09 -8.17 -8.81
N ILE A 46 -17.77 -7.95 -8.78
CA ILE A 46 -16.86 -8.45 -7.74
C ILE A 46 -16.63 -7.35 -6.73
N LYS A 47 -17.03 -7.56 -5.47
CA LYS A 47 -16.81 -6.61 -4.40
C LYS A 47 -15.37 -6.69 -3.89
N ALA A 48 -14.70 -5.54 -3.86
CA ALA A 48 -13.34 -5.40 -3.37
C ALA A 48 -13.26 -4.40 -2.21
N ALA A 49 -12.48 -4.71 -1.20
CA ALA A 49 -12.29 -3.88 -0.01
C ALA A 49 -10.84 -3.43 0.15
N ALA A 50 -10.69 -2.24 0.72
CA ALA A 50 -9.43 -1.69 1.21
C ALA A 50 -9.68 -0.86 2.47
N SER A 51 -8.61 -0.30 3.07
CA SER A 51 -8.67 0.40 4.37
C SER A 51 -9.40 1.74 4.36
N GLY A 52 -9.98 2.14 3.23
CA GLY A 52 -10.77 3.37 3.11
C GLY A 52 -10.60 4.06 1.77
N ALA A 53 -11.56 4.90 1.41
CA ALA A 53 -11.48 5.70 0.18
C ALA A 53 -10.29 6.69 0.26
N GLY A 54 -9.45 6.70 -0.80
CA GLY A 54 -8.25 7.53 -0.87
C GLY A 54 -7.07 7.03 -0.02
N SER A 55 -7.19 5.86 0.61
CA SER A 55 -6.04 5.21 1.25
C SER A 55 -5.05 4.67 0.22
N ILE A 56 -3.82 4.38 0.64
CA ILE A 56 -2.81 3.75 -0.22
C ILE A 56 -3.30 2.43 -0.83
N HIS A 57 -4.02 1.63 -0.05
CA HIS A 57 -4.57 0.36 -0.50
C HIS A 57 -5.69 0.53 -1.54
N HIS A 58 -6.51 1.59 -1.41
CA HIS A 58 -7.48 1.94 -2.45
C HIS A 58 -6.79 2.40 -3.73
N LEU A 59 -5.71 3.18 -3.62
CA LEU A 59 -4.92 3.60 -4.79
C LEU A 59 -4.28 2.41 -5.49
N ASN A 60 -3.77 1.44 -4.74
CA ASN A 60 -3.24 0.19 -5.29
C ASN A 60 -4.33 -0.62 -6.01
N LEU A 61 -5.56 -0.67 -5.47
CA LEU A 61 -6.70 -1.29 -6.16
C LEU A 61 -7.04 -0.56 -7.47
N LEU A 62 -7.13 0.77 -7.44
CA LEU A 62 -7.36 1.59 -8.64
C LEU A 62 -6.25 1.41 -9.68
N ALA A 63 -4.99 1.28 -9.25
CA ALA A 63 -3.87 0.99 -10.13
C ALA A 63 -4.03 -0.38 -10.82
N VAL A 64 -4.49 -1.40 -10.08
CA VAL A 64 -4.81 -2.72 -10.64
C VAL A 64 -5.94 -2.59 -11.68
N GLU A 65 -7.03 -1.89 -11.38
CA GLU A 65 -8.13 -1.69 -12.32
C GLU A 65 -7.65 -1.04 -13.62
N ASN A 66 -6.92 0.07 -13.52
CA ASN A 66 -6.48 0.81 -14.69
C ASN A 66 -5.41 0.10 -15.51
N GLY A 67 -4.46 -0.56 -14.85
CA GLY A 67 -3.39 -1.28 -15.53
C GLY A 67 -3.82 -2.60 -16.14
N SER A 68 -4.93 -3.18 -15.68
CA SER A 68 -5.45 -4.46 -16.15
C SER A 68 -6.75 -4.35 -16.95
N GLY A 69 -7.50 -3.27 -16.79
CA GLY A 69 -8.84 -3.07 -17.34
C GLY A 69 -9.96 -3.80 -16.56
N ALA A 70 -9.67 -4.24 -15.33
CA ALA A 70 -10.70 -4.74 -14.41
C ALA A 70 -11.57 -3.60 -13.89
N ASP A 71 -12.78 -3.94 -13.45
CA ASP A 71 -13.71 -3.02 -12.78
C ASP A 71 -14.33 -3.74 -11.57
N PHE A 72 -13.96 -3.30 -10.37
CA PHE A 72 -14.45 -3.83 -9.11
C PHE A 72 -15.51 -2.93 -8.48
N ASN A 73 -16.40 -3.52 -7.71
CA ASN A 73 -17.29 -2.76 -6.81
C ASN A 73 -16.55 -2.47 -5.51
N PHE A 74 -15.89 -1.31 -5.42
CA PHE A 74 -15.12 -0.93 -4.25
C PHE A 74 -16.01 -0.59 -3.05
N ILE A 75 -15.79 -1.30 -1.93
CA ILE A 75 -16.46 -1.07 -0.64
C ILE A 75 -15.45 -0.51 0.37
N PRO A 76 -15.54 0.77 0.77
CA PRO A 76 -14.62 1.37 1.73
C PRO A 76 -14.94 0.94 3.16
N TYR A 77 -13.89 0.55 3.92
CA TYR A 77 -13.96 0.26 5.34
C TYR A 77 -13.08 1.24 6.14
N LYS A 78 -13.33 1.38 7.44
CA LYS A 78 -12.54 2.26 8.32
C LYS A 78 -11.27 1.55 8.84
N GLY A 79 -10.38 1.15 7.93
CA GLY A 79 -9.13 0.48 8.26
C GLY A 79 -9.00 -0.92 7.63
N SER A 80 -7.77 -1.47 7.66
CA SER A 80 -7.44 -2.76 7.07
C SER A 80 -8.11 -3.93 7.79
N ALA A 81 -8.12 -3.94 9.13
CA ALA A 81 -8.75 -5.01 9.89
C ALA A 81 -10.27 -5.13 9.62
N PRO A 82 -11.07 -4.03 9.60
CA PRO A 82 -12.46 -4.11 9.18
C PRO A 82 -12.67 -4.63 7.75
N SER A 83 -11.82 -4.26 6.77
CA SER A 83 -11.92 -4.78 5.40
C SER A 83 -11.63 -6.27 5.31
N GLN A 84 -10.65 -6.76 6.07
CA GLN A 84 -10.31 -8.18 6.16
C GLN A 84 -11.44 -8.98 6.86
N ASN A 85 -12.03 -8.44 7.93
CA ASN A 85 -13.16 -9.05 8.61
C ASN A 85 -14.38 -9.17 7.69
N ALA A 86 -14.65 -8.14 6.87
CA ALA A 86 -15.72 -8.19 5.88
C ALA A 86 -15.51 -9.30 4.83
N ALA A 87 -14.26 -9.52 4.41
CA ALA A 87 -13.93 -10.64 3.54
C ALA A 87 -14.19 -11.99 4.23
N MET A 88 -13.73 -12.16 5.49
CA MET A 88 -13.99 -13.39 6.25
C MET A 88 -15.49 -13.64 6.47
N ALA A 89 -16.30 -12.57 6.58
CA ALA A 89 -17.76 -12.67 6.70
C ALA A 89 -18.46 -12.91 5.35
N GLY A 90 -17.73 -12.92 4.23
CA GLY A 90 -18.30 -13.10 2.90
C GLY A 90 -18.99 -11.86 2.32
N GLU A 91 -18.83 -10.68 2.95
CA GLU A 91 -19.41 -9.43 2.47
C GLU A 91 -18.73 -8.92 1.19
N VAL A 92 -17.42 -9.19 1.06
CA VAL A 92 -16.59 -8.88 -0.11
C VAL A 92 -15.76 -10.10 -0.51
N GLN A 93 -15.36 -10.20 -1.78
CA GLN A 93 -14.56 -11.30 -2.30
C GLN A 93 -13.07 -11.00 -2.33
N VAL A 94 -12.71 -9.72 -2.46
CA VAL A 94 -11.33 -9.25 -2.68
C VAL A 94 -10.92 -8.29 -1.56
N VAL A 95 -9.69 -8.42 -1.11
CA VAL A 95 -9.05 -7.50 -0.17
C VAL A 95 -7.70 -7.05 -0.72
N VAL A 96 -7.45 -5.73 -0.67
CA VAL A 96 -6.14 -5.13 -0.93
C VAL A 96 -5.70 -4.39 0.32
N THR A 97 -4.71 -4.93 1.02
CA THR A 97 -3.99 -4.31 2.15
C THR A 97 -2.56 -4.82 2.17
N SER A 98 -1.74 -4.35 3.10
CA SER A 98 -0.34 -4.78 3.16
C SER A 98 -0.20 -6.26 3.55
N LEU A 99 0.89 -6.88 3.08
CA LEU A 99 1.23 -8.26 3.45
C LEU A 99 1.37 -8.42 4.97
N ALA A 100 1.99 -7.44 5.65
CA ALA A 100 2.12 -7.44 7.10
C ALA A 100 0.77 -7.55 7.82
N GLU A 101 -0.27 -6.89 7.30
CA GLU A 101 -1.61 -6.92 7.88
C GLU A 101 -2.37 -8.21 7.53
N GLN A 102 -2.13 -8.80 6.36
CA GLN A 102 -2.83 -10.01 5.91
C GLN A 102 -2.16 -11.33 6.34
N GLN A 103 -0.88 -11.31 6.72
CA GLN A 103 -0.05 -12.51 6.89
C GLN A 103 -0.69 -13.59 7.77
N GLN A 104 -1.34 -13.21 8.86
CA GLN A 104 -1.97 -14.18 9.76
C GLN A 104 -3.18 -14.88 9.14
N LEU A 105 -3.96 -14.13 8.36
CA LEU A 105 -5.13 -14.66 7.64
C LEU A 105 -4.70 -15.56 6.48
N LEU A 106 -3.61 -15.19 5.79
CA LEU A 106 -3.03 -15.99 4.72
C LEU A 106 -2.49 -17.32 5.27
N ARG A 107 -1.70 -17.28 6.35
CA ARG A 107 -1.17 -18.48 7.01
C ARG A 107 -2.29 -19.35 7.59
N GLY A 108 -3.34 -18.74 8.11
CA GLY A 108 -4.52 -19.44 8.61
C GLY A 108 -5.47 -19.95 7.53
N GLY A 109 -5.15 -19.76 6.24
CA GLY A 109 -6.02 -20.17 5.13
C GLY A 109 -7.37 -19.44 5.06
N LYS A 110 -7.49 -18.29 5.75
CA LYS A 110 -8.70 -17.44 5.74
C LYS A 110 -8.76 -16.52 4.56
N LEU A 111 -7.61 -16.24 3.95
CA LEU A 111 -7.46 -15.55 2.67
C LEU A 111 -6.50 -16.34 1.79
N ARG A 112 -6.60 -16.17 0.48
CA ARG A 112 -5.66 -16.67 -0.52
C ARG A 112 -5.04 -15.48 -1.22
N ALA A 113 -3.70 -15.34 -1.11
CA ALA A 113 -2.94 -14.37 -1.87
C ALA A 113 -2.97 -14.74 -3.37
N LEU A 114 -3.22 -13.77 -4.22
CA LEU A 114 -3.15 -13.95 -5.67
C LEU A 114 -1.89 -13.32 -6.27
N ALA A 115 -1.50 -12.13 -5.81
CA ALA A 115 -0.27 -11.47 -6.26
C ALA A 115 0.16 -10.35 -5.31
N MET A 116 1.47 -10.11 -5.27
CA MET A 116 2.06 -8.91 -4.70
C MET A 116 1.94 -7.74 -5.68
N LEU A 117 1.67 -6.53 -5.16
CA LEU A 117 1.55 -5.32 -5.98
C LEU A 117 2.91 -4.59 -6.11
N ILE A 118 3.96 -5.37 -6.34
CA ILE A 118 5.36 -4.93 -6.54
C ILE A 118 5.98 -5.71 -7.71
N PRO A 119 7.11 -5.23 -8.30
CA PRO A 119 7.73 -5.87 -9.47
C PRO A 119 8.22 -7.30 -9.22
N GLU A 120 8.65 -7.60 -7.99
CA GLU A 120 9.26 -8.89 -7.67
C GLU A 120 8.29 -9.80 -6.93
N PRO A 121 8.36 -11.12 -7.14
CA PRO A 121 7.66 -12.09 -6.31
C PRO A 121 8.18 -12.00 -4.86
N PHE A 122 7.38 -12.45 -3.91
CA PHE A 122 7.70 -12.32 -2.50
C PHE A 122 7.61 -13.67 -1.77
N GLU A 123 8.72 -14.06 -1.13
CA GLU A 123 8.76 -15.27 -0.32
C GLU A 123 8.13 -15.02 1.04
N VAL A 124 7.15 -15.85 1.40
CA VAL A 124 6.46 -15.78 2.69
C VAL A 124 6.62 -17.11 3.40
N GLU A 125 7.26 -17.09 4.57
CA GLU A 125 7.49 -18.27 5.37
C GLU A 125 6.17 -18.99 5.70
N GLY A 126 6.10 -20.26 5.37
CA GLY A 126 4.91 -21.10 5.57
C GLY A 126 3.83 -20.98 4.48
N LEU A 127 4.00 -20.09 3.50
CA LEU A 127 3.07 -19.94 2.36
C LEU A 127 3.74 -20.18 1.01
N GLY A 128 5.08 -20.05 0.94
CA GLY A 128 5.84 -20.09 -0.31
C GLY A 128 5.85 -18.74 -1.03
N THR A 129 6.10 -18.78 -2.32
CA THR A 129 6.24 -17.60 -3.17
C THR A 129 4.87 -17.04 -3.59
N ILE A 130 4.61 -15.78 -3.27
CA ILE A 130 3.49 -15.05 -3.85
C ILE A 130 4.01 -14.34 -5.12
N PRO A 131 3.42 -14.59 -6.30
CA PRO A 131 3.90 -14.04 -7.57
C PRO A 131 3.75 -12.52 -7.63
N SER A 132 4.53 -11.88 -8.49
CA SER A 132 4.34 -10.46 -8.82
C SER A 132 3.08 -10.28 -9.67
N SER A 133 2.36 -9.20 -9.44
CA SER A 133 1.25 -8.80 -10.32
C SER A 133 1.72 -8.43 -11.73
N PHE A 134 2.99 -8.02 -11.88
CA PHE A 134 3.59 -7.62 -13.16
C PHE A 134 3.84 -8.80 -14.08
N ASP A 135 4.01 -10.02 -13.52
CA ASP A 135 4.16 -11.25 -14.31
C ASP A 135 2.93 -11.50 -15.21
N SER A 136 1.73 -11.21 -14.66
CA SER A 136 0.48 -11.41 -15.40
C SER A 136 0.04 -10.15 -16.17
N TYR A 137 0.34 -8.96 -15.64
CA TYR A 137 -0.08 -7.67 -16.18
C TYR A 137 1.07 -6.66 -16.17
N PRO A 138 2.00 -6.71 -17.14
CA PRO A 138 3.14 -5.78 -17.21
C PRO A 138 2.74 -4.30 -17.26
N GLY A 139 1.55 -3.99 -17.79
CA GLY A 139 0.98 -2.64 -17.82
C GLY A 139 0.75 -1.99 -16.45
N LEU A 140 0.76 -2.79 -15.37
CA LEU A 140 0.70 -2.29 -13.99
C LEU A 140 1.93 -1.46 -13.62
N SER A 141 3.08 -1.66 -14.28
CA SER A 141 4.31 -0.91 -14.05
C SER A 141 4.15 0.61 -14.25
N LYS A 142 3.13 1.03 -14.98
CA LYS A 142 2.79 2.46 -15.15
C LYS A 142 2.26 3.10 -13.86
N TYR A 143 1.63 2.32 -12.98
CA TYR A 143 0.92 2.81 -11.80
C TYR A 143 1.47 2.29 -10.49
N LEU A 144 2.18 1.17 -10.50
CA LEU A 144 2.72 0.46 -9.34
C LEU A 144 4.27 0.43 -9.39
N PRO A 145 4.95 0.26 -8.26
CA PRO A 145 4.39 0.09 -6.92
C PRO A 145 4.01 1.42 -6.26
N ILE A 146 2.92 1.43 -5.50
CA ILE A 146 2.61 2.52 -4.57
C ILE A 146 2.95 2.01 -3.17
N SER A 147 4.08 2.47 -2.63
CA SER A 147 4.64 1.94 -1.38
C SER A 147 4.18 2.73 -0.16
N GLN A 148 4.01 2.04 0.95
CA GLN A 148 3.76 2.67 2.25
C GLN A 148 5.02 3.39 2.76
N ALA A 149 4.80 4.49 3.50
CA ALA A 149 5.82 5.15 4.29
C ALA A 149 5.33 5.24 5.75
N ILE A 150 5.65 4.22 6.53
CA ILE A 150 5.25 4.10 7.94
C ILE A 150 6.36 4.62 8.82
N GLY A 151 6.00 5.45 9.80
CA GLY A 151 6.95 6.05 10.70
C GLY A 151 6.30 7.00 11.68
N PHE A 152 7.05 7.98 12.14
CA PHE A 152 6.55 9.04 12.99
C PHE A 152 7.08 10.40 12.50
N ALA A 153 6.45 11.46 12.97
CA ALA A 153 6.85 12.83 12.66
C ALA A 153 6.93 13.68 13.92
N VAL A 154 7.79 14.67 13.89
CA VAL A 154 7.87 15.71 14.90
C VAL A 154 7.66 17.08 14.25
N PRO A 155 7.11 18.09 14.97
CA PRO A 155 6.99 19.44 14.43
C PRO A 155 8.34 19.99 13.94
N ALA A 156 8.33 20.70 12.82
CA ALA A 156 9.56 21.24 12.23
C ALA A 156 10.23 22.36 13.07
N ASP A 157 9.50 22.94 14.03
CA ASP A 157 10.00 23.95 14.97
C ASP A 157 10.65 23.36 16.24
N VAL A 158 10.71 22.02 16.37
CA VAL A 158 11.48 21.37 17.43
C VAL A 158 12.94 21.83 17.35
N PRO A 159 13.58 22.25 18.48
CA PRO A 159 14.97 22.70 18.50
C PRO A 159 15.93 21.72 17.85
N LYS A 160 16.91 22.23 17.09
CA LYS A 160 17.87 21.42 16.32
C LYS A 160 18.61 20.39 17.16
N GLU A 161 18.98 20.76 18.38
CA GLU A 161 19.69 19.88 19.31
C GLU A 161 18.84 18.68 19.72
N ARG A 162 17.52 18.89 19.93
CA ARG A 162 16.58 17.80 20.24
C ARG A 162 16.34 16.92 19.01
N LYS A 163 16.23 17.52 17.83
CA LYS A 163 16.13 16.75 16.57
C LYS A 163 17.35 15.89 16.33
N ALA A 164 18.56 16.41 16.58
CA ALA A 164 19.78 15.63 16.46
C ALA A 164 19.80 14.40 17.37
N VAL A 165 19.34 14.52 18.61
CA VAL A 165 19.19 13.39 19.54
C VAL A 165 18.18 12.35 19.00
N LEU A 166 17.04 12.81 18.45
CA LEU A 166 16.04 11.91 17.87
C LEU A 166 16.56 11.17 16.63
N VAL A 167 17.28 11.87 15.75
CA VAL A 167 17.90 11.26 14.57
C VAL A 167 18.93 10.20 14.97
N ASP A 168 19.81 10.52 15.92
CA ASP A 168 20.82 9.58 16.42
C ASP A 168 20.17 8.34 17.05
N ALA A 169 19.16 8.53 17.91
CA ALA A 169 18.42 7.45 18.55
C ALA A 169 17.70 6.58 17.53
N PHE A 170 17.04 7.21 16.54
CA PHE A 170 16.36 6.51 15.45
C PHE A 170 17.33 5.66 14.63
N ASN A 171 18.43 6.24 14.18
CA ASN A 171 19.45 5.53 13.41
C ASN A 171 20.04 4.34 14.18
N LYS A 172 20.33 4.53 15.47
CA LYS A 172 20.78 3.44 16.35
C LYS A 172 19.74 2.34 16.47
N ALA A 173 18.47 2.70 16.65
CA ALA A 173 17.37 1.72 16.73
C ALA A 173 17.22 0.94 15.42
N MET A 174 17.21 1.61 14.27
CA MET A 174 17.11 0.99 12.94
C MET A 174 18.26 0.03 12.63
N ALA A 175 19.45 0.27 13.20
CA ALA A 175 20.63 -0.58 13.02
C ALA A 175 20.61 -1.86 13.85
N THR A 176 19.73 -1.96 14.85
CA THR A 176 19.68 -3.12 15.77
C THR A 176 19.18 -4.39 15.08
N ASP A 177 19.70 -5.55 15.49
CA ASP A 177 19.22 -6.84 15.01
C ASP A 177 17.77 -7.07 15.41
N LYS A 178 17.33 -6.53 16.55
CA LYS A 178 15.94 -6.61 17.00
C LYS A 178 14.97 -5.99 15.98
N VAL A 179 15.26 -4.80 15.46
CA VAL A 179 14.43 -4.12 14.46
C VAL A 179 14.49 -4.86 13.12
N LYS A 180 15.69 -5.31 12.71
CA LYS A 180 15.85 -6.07 11.46
C LYS A 180 15.10 -7.40 11.48
N SER A 181 15.23 -8.16 12.58
CA SER A 181 14.51 -9.44 12.75
C SER A 181 13.00 -9.22 12.78
N TRP A 182 12.54 -8.23 13.56
CA TRP A 182 11.13 -7.87 13.60
C TRP A 182 10.57 -7.52 12.21
N ALA A 183 11.31 -6.71 11.45
CA ALA A 183 10.89 -6.31 10.10
C ALA A 183 10.78 -7.52 9.15
N LYS A 184 11.78 -8.42 9.19
CA LYS A 184 11.78 -9.65 8.41
C LYS A 184 10.60 -10.55 8.78
N GLU A 185 10.37 -10.79 10.08
CA GLU A 185 9.29 -11.63 10.59
C GLU A 185 7.89 -11.09 10.29
N ASN A 186 7.77 -9.76 10.16
CA ASN A 186 6.50 -9.08 9.90
C ASN A 186 6.38 -8.54 8.46
N TYR A 187 7.29 -8.89 7.55
CA TYR A 187 7.26 -8.51 6.13
C TYR A 187 7.29 -7.00 5.89
N TYR A 188 8.09 -6.28 6.69
CA TYR A 188 8.40 -4.89 6.46
C TYR A 188 9.73 -4.73 5.71
N LEU A 189 9.71 -3.85 4.70
CA LEU A 189 10.91 -3.36 4.04
C LEU A 189 11.39 -2.12 4.80
N LEU A 190 12.54 -2.24 5.48
CA LEU A 190 13.09 -1.14 6.26
C LEU A 190 13.62 -0.03 5.35
N SER A 191 13.40 1.22 5.74
CA SER A 191 13.87 2.42 5.06
C SER A 191 14.93 3.19 5.86
N GLY A 192 14.62 3.55 7.09
CA GLY A 192 15.53 4.32 7.97
C GLY A 192 15.72 5.77 7.54
N LYS A 193 14.90 6.31 6.63
CA LYS A 193 15.06 7.66 6.07
C LYS A 193 14.59 8.74 7.04
N THR A 194 15.38 9.84 7.10
CA THR A 194 15.08 11.03 7.89
C THR A 194 15.45 12.31 7.11
N GLY A 195 15.07 13.48 7.60
CA GLY A 195 15.46 14.77 7.04
C GLY A 195 15.12 14.92 5.55
N ALA A 196 16.10 15.29 4.73
CA ALA A 196 15.90 15.52 3.30
C ALA A 196 15.45 14.27 2.54
N GLU A 197 15.97 13.09 2.89
CA GLU A 197 15.60 11.82 2.22
C GLU A 197 14.14 11.45 2.49
N SER A 198 13.67 11.62 3.73
CA SER A 198 12.25 11.37 4.04
C SER A 198 11.35 12.39 3.36
N ARG A 199 11.79 13.66 3.24
CA ARG A 199 11.09 14.69 2.50
C ARG A 199 10.90 14.29 1.04
N GLN A 200 11.96 13.85 0.37
CA GLN A 200 11.89 13.40 -1.03
C GLN A 200 10.89 12.24 -1.21
N VAL A 201 10.83 11.31 -0.26
CA VAL A 201 9.84 10.22 -0.29
C VAL A 201 8.42 10.77 -0.23
N PHE A 202 8.13 11.70 0.69
CA PHE A 202 6.79 12.27 0.83
C PHE A 202 6.39 13.16 -0.35
N ASP A 203 7.34 13.93 -0.89
CA ASP A 203 7.08 14.75 -2.09
C ASP A 203 6.75 13.85 -3.30
N ALA A 204 7.49 12.75 -3.47
CA ALA A 204 7.21 11.77 -4.52
C ALA A 204 5.86 11.06 -4.30
N LEU A 205 5.54 10.67 -3.06
CA LEU A 205 4.25 10.06 -2.73
C LEU A 205 3.09 11.04 -2.98
N GLN A 206 3.23 12.31 -2.58
CA GLN A 206 2.23 13.35 -2.82
C GLN A 206 1.98 13.53 -4.32
N SER A 207 3.05 13.62 -5.10
CA SER A 207 2.99 13.74 -6.55
C SER A 207 2.29 12.53 -7.17
N ASN A 208 2.80 11.33 -6.92
CA ASN A 208 2.23 10.09 -7.45
C ASN A 208 0.76 9.93 -7.08
N PHE A 209 0.38 10.14 -5.81
CA PHE A 209 -1.00 10.00 -5.35
C PHE A 209 -1.94 11.00 -6.01
N ALA A 210 -1.57 12.27 -6.00
CA ALA A 210 -2.41 13.32 -6.54
C ALA A 210 -2.66 13.14 -8.04
N TRP A 211 -1.61 12.84 -8.80
CA TRP A 211 -1.72 12.67 -10.24
C TRP A 211 -2.40 11.35 -10.62
N THR A 212 -2.13 10.25 -9.88
CA THR A 212 -2.87 8.99 -10.07
C THR A 212 -4.36 9.19 -9.84
N LEU A 213 -4.76 9.80 -8.72
CA LEU A 213 -6.18 10.09 -8.45
C LEU A 213 -6.80 11.00 -9.53
N TRP A 214 -6.04 11.94 -10.07
CA TRP A 214 -6.52 12.81 -11.15
C TRP A 214 -6.72 12.04 -12.46
N GLU A 215 -5.74 11.24 -12.88
CA GLU A 215 -5.82 10.41 -14.09
C GLU A 215 -6.99 9.40 -13.99
N LEU A 216 -7.24 8.87 -12.80
CA LEU A 216 -8.33 7.94 -12.49
C LEU A 216 -9.69 8.63 -12.31
N LYS A 217 -9.77 9.97 -12.51
CA LYS A 217 -10.99 10.77 -12.31
C LYS A 217 -11.58 10.66 -10.89
N ALA A 218 -10.77 10.24 -9.92
CA ALA A 218 -11.12 10.14 -8.51
C ALA A 218 -10.84 11.43 -7.71
N ALA A 219 -10.02 12.35 -8.26
CA ALA A 219 -9.77 13.67 -7.68
C ALA A 219 -10.69 14.73 -8.28
N LYS A 220 -11.13 15.67 -7.43
CA LYS A 220 -12.01 16.80 -7.83
C LYS A 220 -11.24 18.01 -8.33
N VAL A 221 -9.95 18.12 -7.99
CA VAL A 221 -9.09 19.27 -8.29
C VAL A 221 -7.85 18.77 -9.04
N ASN A 222 -7.51 19.47 -10.14
CA ASN A 222 -6.27 19.18 -10.86
C ASN A 222 -5.06 19.48 -9.95
N PRO A 223 -4.12 18.51 -9.77
CA PRO A 223 -2.94 18.67 -8.91
C PRO A 223 -2.07 19.87 -9.28
N GLU A 224 -1.99 20.23 -10.56
CA GLU A 224 -1.28 21.41 -11.04
C GLU A 224 -1.79 22.70 -10.39
N LYS A 225 -3.12 22.83 -10.19
CA LYS A 225 -3.73 23.99 -9.50
C LYS A 225 -3.37 24.07 -8.01
N LEU A 226 -2.86 22.97 -7.45
CA LEU A 226 -2.38 22.87 -6.07
C LEU A 226 -0.85 23.00 -5.98
N GLY A 227 -0.18 23.27 -7.10
CA GLY A 227 1.28 23.37 -7.19
C GLY A 227 1.99 22.02 -6.99
N ILE A 228 1.30 20.90 -7.21
CA ILE A 228 1.86 19.56 -7.09
C ILE A 228 2.50 19.20 -8.44
N PRO A 229 3.83 19.00 -8.49
CA PRO A 229 4.51 18.66 -9.73
C PRO A 229 4.04 17.29 -10.25
N LYS A 230 4.13 17.11 -11.55
CA LYS A 230 3.88 15.79 -12.16
C LYS A 230 5.07 14.87 -11.85
N PRO A 231 4.83 13.56 -11.55
CA PRO A 231 5.89 12.58 -11.31
C PRO A 231 6.83 12.43 -12.48
#